data_6f5f7badc0685d99a20d9d7dadd4a1cb
#
_entry.id   6f5f7badc0685d99a20d9d7dadd4a1cb
#
_cell.length_a   1.000
_cell.length_b   1.000
_cell.length_c   1.000
_cell.angle_alpha   90.00
_cell.angle_beta   90.00
_cell.angle_gamma   90.00
#
_symmetry.space_group_name_H-M   'P 1'
#
loop_
_entity.id
_entity.type
_entity.pdbx_description
1 polymer ?
#
loop_
_entity_poly.entity_id
_entity_poly.type
_entity_poly.pdbx_seq_one_letter_code
_entity_poly.pdbx_strand_id
1 'polypeptide(L)'
;MKMMTAIVFTLSLTVSAVALAAAPQLSVKKTITIAAAADKVWEASKNFNGLNTWHPALASDELVSGTNNTVGAVRLLTLKGGGTVKEKLLGFDEAGHRYRYAIIESVLPVSHYRSVFVVTSLGKDKTLVTWSGRFKRKNLGDSPADGENDKAAVDAITGVYTSGLDNLKKIVEAPGA
;
A
#
# COMPACT_ATOMS: atom_id res chain seq x y z
N MET A 1 -32.91 -27.04 71.49
CA MET A 1 -32.41 -25.87 70.77
C MET A 1 -31.68 -26.39 69.53
N LYS A 2 -32.32 -26.34 68.36
CA LYS A 2 -31.71 -26.83 67.10
C LYS A 2 -31.14 -25.62 66.35
N MET A 3 -29.81 -25.60 66.18
CA MET A 3 -29.13 -24.61 65.33
C MET A 3 -29.32 -24.98 63.88
N MET A 4 -29.99 -24.12 63.12
CA MET A 4 -30.00 -24.19 61.61
C MET A 4 -28.79 -23.46 61.05
N THR A 5 -27.91 -24.20 60.42
CA THR A 5 -26.78 -23.64 59.69
C THR A 5 -27.26 -23.28 58.29
N ALA A 6 -27.26 -21.98 57.94
CA ALA A 6 -27.57 -21.48 56.60
C ALA A 6 -26.32 -21.55 55.75
N ILE A 7 -26.38 -22.31 54.66
CA ILE A 7 -25.33 -22.38 53.62
C ILE A 7 -25.64 -21.28 52.61
N VAL A 8 -24.77 -20.27 52.55
CA VAL A 8 -24.80 -19.21 51.50
C VAL A 8 -24.05 -19.71 50.29
N PHE A 9 -24.78 -19.95 49.18
CA PHE A 9 -24.18 -20.29 47.89
C PHE A 9 -23.85 -18.97 47.15
N THR A 10 -22.58 -18.61 47.04
CA THR A 10 -22.13 -17.49 46.25
C THR A 10 -21.95 -17.94 44.79
N LEU A 11 -22.85 -17.50 43.91
CA LEU A 11 -22.77 -17.73 42.46
C LEU A 11 -21.76 -16.74 41.86
N SER A 12 -20.55 -17.20 41.55
CA SER A 12 -19.52 -16.41 40.85
C SER A 12 -19.83 -16.34 39.35
N LEU A 13 -20.30 -15.19 38.89
CA LEU A 13 -20.53 -14.92 37.47
C LEU A 13 -19.18 -14.58 36.80
N THR A 14 -18.58 -15.52 36.09
CA THR A 14 -17.40 -15.28 35.28
C THR A 14 -17.82 -14.61 33.96
N VAL A 15 -17.61 -13.31 33.84
CA VAL A 15 -17.76 -12.58 32.58
C VAL A 15 -16.52 -12.87 31.73
N SER A 16 -16.64 -13.77 30.74
CA SER A 16 -15.61 -13.97 29.71
C SER A 16 -15.61 -12.76 28.79
N ALA A 17 -14.60 -11.90 28.90
CA ALA A 17 -14.34 -10.84 27.92
C ALA A 17 -13.87 -11.49 26.61
N VAL A 18 -14.71 -11.49 25.58
CA VAL A 18 -14.30 -11.82 24.21
C VAL A 18 -13.46 -10.64 23.73
N ALA A 19 -12.14 -10.81 23.68
CA ALA A 19 -11.26 -9.84 23.07
C ALA A 19 -11.53 -9.86 21.55
N LEU A 20 -12.11 -8.80 20.99
CA LEU A 20 -12.19 -8.60 19.56
C LEU A 20 -10.77 -8.53 19.02
N ALA A 21 -10.38 -9.50 18.18
CA ALA A 21 -9.08 -9.51 17.54
C ALA A 21 -9.04 -8.39 16.50
N ALA A 22 -8.16 -7.42 16.71
CA ALA A 22 -7.95 -6.34 15.72
C ALA A 22 -7.49 -6.94 14.38
N ALA A 23 -8.04 -6.42 13.26
CA ALA A 23 -7.63 -6.85 11.92
C ALA A 23 -6.10 -6.83 11.76
N PRO A 24 -5.48 -7.91 11.23
CA PRO A 24 -4.04 -8.06 11.18
C PRO A 24 -3.37 -7.02 10.27
N GLN A 25 -2.08 -6.77 10.54
CA GLN A 25 -1.24 -5.99 9.63
C GLN A 25 -0.84 -6.87 8.45
N LEU A 26 -1.21 -6.45 7.25
CA LEU A 26 -0.85 -7.10 5.99
C LEU A 26 0.34 -6.40 5.34
N SER A 27 1.06 -7.11 4.46
CA SER A 27 2.13 -6.53 3.67
C SER A 27 2.26 -7.21 2.31
N VAL A 28 2.65 -6.41 1.31
CA VAL A 28 3.06 -6.88 -0.02
C VAL A 28 4.41 -6.26 -0.34
N LYS A 29 5.31 -7.06 -0.90
CA LYS A 29 6.59 -6.61 -1.47
C LYS A 29 6.77 -7.26 -2.83
N LYS A 30 7.00 -6.44 -3.85
CA LYS A 30 7.38 -6.88 -5.20
C LYS A 30 8.71 -6.28 -5.60
N THR A 31 9.47 -7.03 -6.36
CA THR A 31 10.76 -6.59 -6.89
C THR A 31 10.85 -6.96 -8.36
N ILE A 32 11.54 -6.11 -9.13
CA ILE A 32 11.86 -6.40 -10.53
C ILE A 32 13.29 -5.94 -10.83
N THR A 33 13.99 -6.69 -11.66
CA THR A 33 15.27 -6.27 -12.19
C THR A 33 15.07 -5.67 -13.57
N ILE A 34 15.63 -4.48 -13.79
CA ILE A 34 15.57 -3.71 -15.04
C ILE A 34 16.98 -3.60 -15.60
N ALA A 35 17.14 -3.87 -16.91
CA ALA A 35 18.43 -3.76 -17.63
C ALA A 35 18.68 -2.30 -18.04
N ALA A 36 18.90 -1.43 -17.06
CA ALA A 36 19.23 -0.02 -17.25
C ALA A 36 19.94 0.52 -16.00
N ALA A 37 20.63 1.66 -16.15
CA ALA A 37 21.22 2.41 -15.04
C ALA A 37 20.14 2.90 -14.04
N ALA A 38 20.50 2.95 -12.76
CA ALA A 38 19.55 3.33 -11.70
C ALA A 38 18.98 4.75 -11.91
N ASP A 39 19.79 5.68 -12.34
CA ASP A 39 19.35 7.06 -12.61
C ASP A 39 18.28 7.10 -13.71
N LYS A 40 18.43 6.32 -14.78
CA LYS A 40 17.43 6.22 -15.85
C LYS A 40 16.10 5.67 -15.33
N VAL A 41 16.15 4.62 -14.52
CA VAL A 41 14.95 4.03 -13.89
C VAL A 41 14.29 5.01 -12.92
N TRP A 42 15.11 5.72 -12.14
CA TRP A 42 14.64 6.72 -11.20
C TRP A 42 13.96 7.89 -11.92
N GLU A 43 14.59 8.47 -12.93
CA GLU A 43 14.00 9.55 -13.75
C GLU A 43 12.64 9.14 -14.35
N ALA A 44 12.49 7.91 -14.80
CA ALA A 44 11.22 7.41 -15.34
C ALA A 44 10.13 7.24 -14.28
N SER A 45 10.48 7.09 -12.99
CA SER A 45 9.54 6.70 -11.93
C SER A 45 9.40 7.67 -10.76
N LYS A 46 10.32 8.64 -10.62
CA LYS A 46 10.39 9.54 -9.45
C LYS A 46 9.29 10.58 -9.36
N ASN A 47 8.67 10.93 -10.49
CA ASN A 47 7.65 11.97 -10.53
C ASN A 47 6.41 11.52 -9.76
N PHE A 48 6.18 12.10 -8.57
CA PHE A 48 5.03 11.75 -7.74
C PHE A 48 3.70 12.09 -8.45
N ASN A 49 3.66 13.15 -9.24
CA ASN A 49 2.52 13.51 -10.09
C ASN A 49 2.68 12.98 -11.52
N GLY A 50 3.09 11.75 -11.67
CA GLY A 50 3.37 11.16 -12.98
C GLY A 50 3.25 9.65 -13.01
N LEU A 51 2.59 9.04 -12.02
CA LEU A 51 2.42 7.60 -11.96
C LEU A 51 1.68 7.03 -13.19
N ASN A 52 0.74 7.80 -13.75
CA ASN A 52 -0.01 7.44 -14.95
C ASN A 52 0.86 7.31 -16.21
N THR A 53 2.07 7.86 -16.22
CA THR A 53 2.98 7.77 -17.38
C THR A 53 3.57 6.37 -17.52
N TRP A 54 3.62 5.60 -16.43
CA TRP A 54 4.19 4.26 -16.44
C TRP A 54 3.31 3.19 -15.79
N HIS A 55 2.27 3.53 -15.01
CA HIS A 55 1.38 2.55 -14.41
C HIS A 55 0.15 2.32 -15.30
N PRO A 56 -0.05 1.12 -15.88
CA PRO A 56 -1.02 0.88 -16.94
C PRO A 56 -2.49 0.95 -16.48
N ALA A 57 -2.76 0.81 -15.18
CA ALA A 57 -4.12 0.85 -14.63
C ALA A 57 -4.67 2.27 -14.44
N LEU A 58 -3.84 3.32 -14.63
CA LEU A 58 -4.23 4.70 -14.37
C LEU A 58 -4.66 5.41 -15.65
N ALA A 59 -5.77 6.16 -15.55
CA ALA A 59 -6.24 7.09 -16.57
C ALA A 59 -5.61 8.47 -16.37
N SER A 60 -5.52 8.97 -15.13
CA SER A 60 -4.87 10.23 -14.79
C SER A 60 -4.18 10.18 -13.43
N ASP A 61 -3.26 11.14 -13.22
CA ASP A 61 -2.61 11.45 -11.95
C ASP A 61 -2.55 12.98 -11.85
N GLU A 62 -3.20 13.56 -10.84
CA GLU A 62 -3.36 14.99 -10.69
C GLU A 62 -2.89 15.44 -9.31
N LEU A 63 -1.99 16.42 -9.27
CA LEU A 63 -1.57 17.07 -8.03
C LEU A 63 -2.71 17.96 -7.52
N VAL A 64 -3.36 17.57 -6.43
CA VAL A 64 -4.50 18.30 -5.85
C VAL A 64 -4.10 19.24 -4.71
N SER A 65 -2.90 19.06 -4.14
CA SER A 65 -2.37 19.94 -3.08
C SER A 65 -0.85 19.79 -2.96
N GLY A 66 -0.19 20.89 -2.57
CA GLY A 66 1.26 20.94 -2.33
C GLY A 66 2.09 21.10 -3.61
N THR A 67 3.38 20.83 -3.51
CA THR A 67 4.34 20.88 -4.62
C THR A 67 4.81 19.47 -4.94
N ASN A 68 4.90 19.13 -6.23
CA ASN A 68 5.34 17.81 -6.67
C ASN A 68 6.71 17.43 -6.07
N ASN A 69 6.89 16.16 -5.73
CA ASN A 69 8.08 15.60 -5.08
C ASN A 69 8.44 16.23 -3.72
N THR A 70 7.56 17.03 -3.13
CA THR A 70 7.75 17.64 -1.82
C THR A 70 6.87 16.95 -0.78
N VAL A 71 7.41 16.66 0.41
CA VAL A 71 6.65 16.04 1.51
C VAL A 71 5.41 16.84 1.82
N GLY A 72 4.28 16.15 1.90
CA GLY A 72 2.96 16.76 2.09
C GLY A 72 2.16 16.91 0.79
N ALA A 73 2.78 16.79 -0.40
CA ALA A 73 2.06 16.79 -1.67
C ALA A 73 0.96 15.71 -1.68
N VAL A 74 -0.18 16.05 -2.26
CA VAL A 74 -1.33 15.15 -2.39
C VAL A 74 -1.68 15.02 -3.85
N ARG A 75 -1.80 13.77 -4.33
CA ARG A 75 -2.27 13.46 -5.69
C ARG A 75 -3.58 12.69 -5.67
N LEU A 76 -4.34 12.83 -6.75
CA LEU A 76 -5.54 12.07 -7.06
C LEU A 76 -5.29 11.22 -8.29
N LEU A 77 -5.33 9.92 -8.11
CA LEU A 77 -5.22 8.93 -9.17
C LEU A 77 -6.62 8.52 -9.62
N THR A 78 -6.89 8.56 -10.93
CA THR A 78 -8.11 8.00 -11.52
C THR A 78 -7.79 6.65 -12.16
N LEU A 79 -8.53 5.62 -11.77
CA LEU A 79 -8.34 4.26 -12.29
C LEU A 79 -9.12 4.07 -13.60
N LYS A 80 -8.52 3.38 -14.58
CA LYS A 80 -9.22 3.01 -15.84
C LYS A 80 -10.43 2.10 -15.59
N GLY A 81 -10.39 1.30 -14.53
CA GLY A 81 -11.51 0.44 -14.11
C GLY A 81 -12.58 1.17 -13.30
N GLY A 82 -12.45 2.49 -13.13
CA GLY A 82 -13.35 3.33 -12.34
C GLY A 82 -12.90 3.53 -10.89
N GLY A 83 -13.32 4.67 -10.33
CA GLY A 83 -12.96 5.08 -8.98
C GLY A 83 -11.61 5.78 -8.88
N THR A 84 -11.29 6.23 -7.68
CA THR A 84 -10.11 7.06 -7.40
C THR A 84 -9.32 6.56 -6.19
N VAL A 85 -8.04 6.96 -6.17
CA VAL A 85 -7.14 6.79 -5.02
C VAL A 85 -6.48 8.14 -4.76
N LYS A 86 -6.61 8.66 -3.54
CA LYS A 86 -5.94 9.88 -3.09
C LYS A 86 -4.76 9.51 -2.21
N GLU A 87 -3.59 10.03 -2.55
CA GLU A 87 -2.33 9.70 -1.87
C GLU A 87 -1.61 10.94 -1.39
N LYS A 88 -0.91 10.80 -0.25
CA LYS A 88 -0.06 11.84 0.32
C LYS A 88 1.39 11.39 0.36
N LEU A 89 2.30 12.21 -0.16
CA LEU A 89 3.74 11.99 -0.09
C LEU A 89 4.24 12.20 1.34
N LEU A 90 4.91 11.19 1.89
CA LEU A 90 5.43 11.17 3.27
C LEU A 90 6.95 11.32 3.35
N GLY A 91 7.65 11.16 2.24
CA GLY A 91 9.09 11.30 2.15
C GLY A 91 9.55 11.17 0.72
N PHE A 92 10.53 11.97 0.34
CA PHE A 92 11.18 11.96 -0.96
C PHE A 92 12.68 12.13 -0.75
N ASP A 93 13.47 11.23 -1.28
CA ASP A 93 14.92 11.18 -1.15
C ASP A 93 15.53 10.98 -2.54
N GLU A 94 15.88 12.10 -3.17
CA GLU A 94 16.44 12.13 -4.52
C GLU A 94 17.75 11.35 -4.59
N ALA A 95 18.65 11.59 -3.64
CA ALA A 95 19.97 10.93 -3.61
C ALA A 95 19.87 9.43 -3.31
N GLY A 96 18.91 9.04 -2.47
CA GLY A 96 18.66 7.64 -2.12
C GLY A 96 17.69 6.94 -3.06
N HIS A 97 17.25 7.58 -4.14
CA HIS A 97 16.30 7.05 -5.15
C HIS A 97 15.10 6.35 -4.52
N ARG A 98 14.41 7.05 -3.60
CA ARG A 98 13.24 6.47 -2.90
C ARG A 98 12.21 7.51 -2.53
N TYR A 99 10.95 7.08 -2.51
CA TYR A 99 9.89 7.87 -1.91
C TYR A 99 8.92 6.99 -1.10
N ARG A 100 8.21 7.63 -0.19
CA ARG A 100 7.22 7.01 0.69
C ARG A 100 5.92 7.79 0.60
N TYR A 101 4.80 7.09 0.62
CA TYR A 101 3.49 7.71 0.56
C TYR A 101 2.44 6.89 1.33
N ALA A 102 1.29 7.50 1.56
CA ALA A 102 0.13 6.86 2.17
C ALA A 102 -1.10 7.10 1.32
N ILE A 103 -1.99 6.13 1.27
CA ILE A 103 -3.36 6.32 0.79
C ILE A 103 -4.15 7.00 1.92
N ILE A 104 -4.87 8.08 1.58
CA ILE A 104 -5.76 8.80 2.49
C ILE A 104 -7.24 8.59 2.15
N GLU A 105 -7.57 8.34 0.86
CA GLU A 105 -8.90 7.93 0.39
C GLU A 105 -8.74 6.94 -0.75
N SER A 106 -9.59 5.90 -0.84
CA SER A 106 -9.47 4.91 -1.90
C SER A 106 -10.71 4.06 -2.11
N VAL A 107 -10.92 3.64 -3.37
CA VAL A 107 -11.83 2.55 -3.74
C VAL A 107 -11.23 1.17 -3.50
N LEU A 108 -9.90 1.07 -3.33
CA LEU A 108 -9.23 -0.20 -3.08
C LEU A 108 -9.64 -0.79 -1.72
N PRO A 109 -9.62 -2.13 -1.57
CA PRO A 109 -10.05 -2.82 -0.35
C PRO A 109 -9.01 -2.74 0.78
N VAL A 110 -8.34 -1.60 0.95
CA VAL A 110 -7.28 -1.38 1.94
C VAL A 110 -7.55 -0.17 2.83
N SER A 111 -6.99 -0.20 4.03
CA SER A 111 -6.95 0.90 4.99
C SER A 111 -5.57 0.98 5.65
N HIS A 112 -5.26 2.10 6.32
CA HIS A 112 -3.98 2.31 7.01
C HIS A 112 -2.75 2.05 6.11
N TYR A 113 -2.89 2.29 4.81
CA TYR A 113 -1.89 1.96 3.81
C TYR A 113 -0.72 2.94 3.83
N ARG A 114 0.49 2.38 3.84
CA ARG A 114 1.75 3.09 3.63
C ARG A 114 2.66 2.29 2.74
N SER A 115 3.32 2.95 1.81
CA SER A 115 4.20 2.32 0.82
C SER A 115 5.54 3.00 0.72
N VAL A 116 6.51 2.23 0.24
CA VAL A 116 7.87 2.66 -0.10
C VAL A 116 8.21 2.13 -1.49
N PHE A 117 8.69 3.02 -2.35
CA PHE A 117 9.27 2.71 -3.64
C PHE A 117 10.76 3.01 -3.61
N VAL A 118 11.60 2.08 -4.03
CA VAL A 118 13.06 2.19 -3.98
C VAL A 118 13.66 1.69 -5.28
N VAL A 119 14.60 2.45 -5.82
CA VAL A 119 15.42 2.08 -6.99
C VAL A 119 16.86 1.89 -6.51
N THR A 120 17.42 0.70 -6.71
CA THR A 120 18.75 0.33 -6.20
C THR A 120 19.64 -0.11 -7.36
N SER A 121 20.80 0.53 -7.53
CA SER A 121 21.80 0.11 -8.51
C SER A 121 22.36 -1.27 -8.16
N LEU A 122 22.44 -2.15 -9.14
CA LEU A 122 23.14 -3.43 -9.08
C LEU A 122 24.37 -3.46 -9.98
N GLY A 123 24.77 -2.30 -10.53
CA GLY A 123 25.87 -2.11 -11.46
C GLY A 123 25.50 -1.10 -12.54
N LYS A 124 26.38 -0.89 -13.52
CA LYS A 124 26.26 0.17 -14.51
C LYS A 124 24.93 0.16 -15.28
N ASP A 125 24.48 -1.02 -15.72
CA ASP A 125 23.31 -1.17 -16.58
C ASP A 125 22.31 -2.19 -15.97
N LYS A 126 22.24 -2.25 -14.64
CA LYS A 126 21.35 -3.16 -13.94
C LYS A 126 20.81 -2.54 -12.65
N THR A 127 19.51 -2.58 -12.50
CA THR A 127 18.80 -1.94 -11.38
C THR A 127 17.79 -2.89 -10.78
N LEU A 128 17.69 -2.90 -9.45
CA LEU A 128 16.61 -3.54 -8.71
C LEU A 128 15.61 -2.47 -8.28
N VAL A 129 14.35 -2.62 -8.67
CA VAL A 129 13.24 -1.83 -8.14
C VAL A 129 12.48 -2.64 -7.11
N THR A 130 12.24 -2.04 -5.97
CA THR A 130 11.44 -2.61 -4.88
C THR A 130 10.24 -1.72 -4.60
N TRP A 131 9.04 -2.30 -4.65
CA TRP A 131 7.80 -1.66 -4.22
C TRP A 131 7.20 -2.45 -3.07
N SER A 132 7.04 -1.83 -1.91
CA SER A 132 6.55 -2.51 -0.71
C SER A 132 5.52 -1.67 0.01
N GLY A 133 4.50 -2.32 0.58
CA GLY A 133 3.45 -1.67 1.34
C GLY A 133 3.05 -2.47 2.57
N ARG A 134 2.58 -1.72 3.59
CA ARG A 134 1.92 -2.26 4.77
C ARG A 134 0.54 -1.62 4.89
N PHE A 135 -0.46 -2.42 5.21
CA PHE A 135 -1.85 -1.99 5.23
C PHE A 135 -2.71 -2.94 6.06
N LYS A 136 -3.96 -2.58 6.26
CA LYS A 136 -5.01 -3.49 6.71
C LYS A 136 -6.05 -3.62 5.61
N ARG A 137 -6.90 -4.66 5.66
CA ARG A 137 -8.11 -4.68 4.83
C ARG A 137 -9.00 -3.48 5.15
N LYS A 138 -9.85 -3.07 4.21
CA LYS A 138 -10.73 -1.90 4.38
C LYS A 138 -11.79 -2.13 5.45
N ASN A 139 -12.46 -3.26 5.42
CA ASN A 139 -13.43 -3.67 6.44
C ASN A 139 -12.67 -4.32 7.60
N LEU A 140 -12.62 -3.63 8.74
CA LEU A 140 -11.90 -4.09 9.94
C LEU A 140 -12.74 -5.02 10.82
N GLY A 141 -14.00 -5.29 10.48
CA GLY A 141 -14.90 -6.18 11.21
C GLY A 141 -14.46 -7.64 11.20
N ASP A 142 -15.01 -8.46 12.08
CA ASP A 142 -14.59 -9.86 12.27
C ASP A 142 -15.03 -10.79 11.11
N SER A 143 -16.04 -10.40 10.35
CA SER A 143 -16.59 -11.18 9.22
C SER A 143 -16.73 -10.32 7.97
N PRO A 144 -15.62 -9.88 7.34
CA PRO A 144 -15.68 -9.09 6.12
C PRO A 144 -16.22 -9.93 4.94
N ALA A 145 -16.95 -9.28 4.03
CA ALA A 145 -17.36 -9.91 2.76
C ALA A 145 -16.13 -10.29 1.90
N ASP A 146 -16.32 -11.19 0.92
CA ASP A 146 -15.23 -11.71 0.09
C ASP A 146 -14.38 -10.62 -0.60
N GLY A 147 -14.98 -9.55 -1.09
CA GLY A 147 -14.28 -8.42 -1.69
C GLY A 147 -13.58 -7.47 -0.71
N GLU A 148 -13.74 -7.65 0.60
CA GLU A 148 -13.26 -6.76 1.66
C GLU A 148 -12.35 -7.45 2.68
N ASN A 149 -12.06 -8.74 2.49
CA ASN A 149 -11.24 -9.56 3.38
C ASN A 149 -9.73 -9.36 3.15
N ASP A 150 -8.90 -10.02 3.97
CA ASP A 150 -7.43 -9.92 3.89
C ASP A 150 -6.90 -10.37 2.53
N LYS A 151 -7.48 -11.45 1.96
CA LYS A 151 -7.08 -11.95 0.64
C LYS A 151 -7.36 -10.93 -0.46
N ALA A 152 -8.53 -10.32 -0.47
CA ALA A 152 -8.89 -9.29 -1.46
C ALA A 152 -7.94 -8.08 -1.37
N ALA A 153 -7.59 -7.64 -0.16
CA ALA A 153 -6.64 -6.56 0.07
C ALA A 153 -5.23 -6.90 -0.45
N VAL A 154 -4.73 -8.10 -0.18
CA VAL A 154 -3.41 -8.57 -0.65
C VAL A 154 -3.39 -8.74 -2.16
N ASP A 155 -4.42 -9.34 -2.75
CA ASP A 155 -4.51 -9.55 -4.20
C ASP A 155 -4.58 -8.22 -4.96
N ALA A 156 -5.36 -7.25 -4.48
CA ALA A 156 -5.46 -5.92 -5.09
C ALA A 156 -4.09 -5.21 -5.11
N ILE A 157 -3.39 -5.15 -3.99
CA ILE A 157 -2.08 -4.48 -3.92
C ILE A 157 -1.01 -5.27 -4.68
N THR A 158 -1.08 -6.60 -4.68
CA THR A 158 -0.20 -7.45 -5.50
C THR A 158 -0.37 -7.14 -6.98
N GLY A 159 -1.61 -7.04 -7.47
CA GLY A 159 -1.91 -6.69 -8.85
C GLY A 159 -1.40 -5.30 -9.24
N VAL A 160 -1.64 -4.31 -8.38
CA VAL A 160 -1.12 -2.93 -8.58
C VAL A 160 0.40 -2.94 -8.73
N TYR A 161 1.13 -3.53 -7.79
CA TYR A 161 2.60 -3.51 -7.84
C TYR A 161 3.15 -4.31 -9.02
N THR A 162 2.59 -5.48 -9.30
CA THR A 162 3.06 -6.32 -10.40
C THR A 162 2.87 -5.62 -11.74
N SER A 163 1.67 -5.15 -12.04
CA SER A 163 1.37 -4.50 -13.31
C SER A 163 2.17 -3.20 -13.52
N GLY A 164 2.34 -2.41 -12.45
CA GLY A 164 3.15 -1.19 -12.51
C GLY A 164 4.63 -1.48 -12.78
N LEU A 165 5.24 -2.39 -12.01
CA LEU A 165 6.65 -2.74 -12.17
C LEU A 165 6.95 -3.38 -13.53
N ASP A 166 6.08 -4.27 -14.01
CA ASP A 166 6.25 -4.91 -15.32
C ASP A 166 6.21 -3.88 -16.46
N ASN A 167 5.30 -2.90 -16.38
CA ASN A 167 5.22 -1.86 -17.40
C ASN A 167 6.37 -0.85 -17.27
N LEU A 168 6.81 -0.48 -16.07
CA LEU A 168 8.01 0.36 -15.88
C LEU A 168 9.23 -0.29 -16.54
N LYS A 169 9.44 -1.60 -16.32
CA LYS A 169 10.50 -2.36 -16.97
C LYS A 169 10.40 -2.28 -18.50
N LYS A 170 9.22 -2.54 -19.04
CA LYS A 170 8.96 -2.49 -20.48
C LYS A 170 9.29 -1.12 -21.07
N ILE A 171 8.88 -0.04 -20.41
CA ILE A 171 9.12 1.34 -20.88
C ILE A 171 10.63 1.66 -20.86
N VAL A 172 11.30 1.36 -19.74
CA VAL A 172 12.70 1.73 -19.56
C VAL A 172 13.66 0.92 -20.46
N GLU A 173 13.32 -0.34 -20.74
CA GLU A 173 14.11 -1.23 -21.61
C GLU A 173 13.76 -1.09 -23.11
N ALA A 174 12.79 -0.25 -23.46
CA ALA A 174 12.42 -0.02 -24.85
C ALA A 174 13.60 0.62 -25.63
N PRO A 175 13.84 0.20 -26.89
CA PRO A 175 14.85 0.83 -27.73
C PRO A 175 14.58 2.32 -27.92
N GLY A 176 15.56 3.17 -27.60
CA GLY A 176 15.43 4.63 -27.74
C GLY A 176 14.75 5.37 -26.57
N ALA A 177 14.50 4.66 -25.47
CA ALA A 177 13.97 5.27 -24.24
C ALA A 177 15.07 6.02 -23.45
#